data_cba2f6258a7d5d63f811fc67b6b05c43
#
_entry.id   cba2f6258a7d5d63f811fc67b6b05c43
#
_cell.length_a   1.000
_cell.length_b   1.000
_cell.length_c   1.000
_cell.angle_alpha   90.00
_cell.angle_beta   90.00
_cell.angle_gamma   90.00
#
_symmetry.space_group_name_H-M   'P 1'
#
loop_
_entity.id
_entity.type
_entity.pdbx_description
1 polymer ?
#
loop_
_entity_poly.entity_id
_entity_poly.type
_entity_poly.pdbx_seq_one_letter_code
_entity_poly.pdbx_strand_id
1 'polypeptide(L)'
;KQIMEGMRWHFKTPKQEAWNRAVELLKEVGIEDAEKRMKNYPHQLSGGMRQRVVIAIALACNPDLLICDEPTTALDVTIQAKIIELIKKVQKERGISVIYITHDLGVVAKVADFVNVMYAGKIVERGTTDEIFYDPRHPYTWGLLSSMPDLNTDDERLYTIPGSPPNLLH
;
A
#
# COMPACT_ATOMS: atom_id res chain seq x y z
N LYS A 1 22.34 3.41 2.35
CA LYS A 1 22.30 4.78 2.90
C LYS A 1 20.86 5.17 3.26
N GLN A 2 19.89 5.09 2.34
CA GLN A 2 18.51 5.58 2.50
C GLN A 2 17.78 5.01 3.74
N ILE A 3 17.88 3.70 4.00
CA ILE A 3 17.23 3.08 5.18
C ILE A 3 17.76 3.67 6.49
N MET A 4 19.04 4.02 6.54
CA MET A 4 19.70 4.55 7.74
C MET A 4 19.51 6.07 7.91
N GLU A 5 19.08 6.75 6.86
CA GLU A 5 19.07 8.22 6.82
C GLU A 5 18.10 8.81 7.83
N GLY A 6 16.85 8.31 7.87
CA GLY A 6 15.84 8.76 8.84
C GLY A 6 16.30 8.57 10.29
N MET A 7 16.83 7.39 10.62
CA MET A 7 17.33 7.10 11.97
C MET A 7 18.48 8.04 12.39
N ARG A 8 19.40 8.31 11.46
CA ARG A 8 20.54 9.19 11.74
C ARG A 8 20.14 10.65 11.82
N TRP A 9 19.17 11.06 11.02
CA TRP A 9 18.70 12.45 11.00
C TRP A 9 17.84 12.78 12.22
N HIS A 10 16.81 11.98 12.49
CA HIS A 10 15.84 12.27 13.54
C HIS A 10 16.32 11.87 14.95
N PHE A 11 17.03 10.73 15.07
CA PHE A 11 17.44 10.17 16.36
C PHE A 11 18.94 10.28 16.63
N LYS A 12 19.72 10.83 15.69
CA LYS A 12 21.18 10.91 15.75
C LYS A 12 21.85 9.55 16.01
N THR A 13 21.21 8.47 15.58
CA THR A 13 21.68 7.10 15.77
C THR A 13 23.11 6.91 15.23
N PRO A 14 24.04 6.31 15.97
CA PRO A 14 25.38 6.01 15.48
C PRO A 14 25.36 5.17 14.21
N LYS A 15 26.33 5.37 13.31
CA LYS A 15 26.37 4.72 11.99
C LYS A 15 26.29 3.19 12.08
N GLN A 16 27.00 2.59 13.02
CA GLN A 16 27.03 1.12 13.18
C GLN A 16 25.69 0.58 13.65
N GLU A 17 25.06 1.26 14.60
CA GLU A 17 23.75 0.87 15.13
C GLU A 17 22.66 1.02 14.02
N ALA A 18 22.67 2.15 13.30
CA ALA A 18 21.77 2.34 12.16
C ALA A 18 21.98 1.30 11.05
N TRP A 19 23.23 0.85 10.83
CA TRP A 19 23.52 -0.25 9.91
C TRP A 19 22.91 -1.57 10.38
N ASN A 20 23.14 -1.95 11.63
CA ASN A 20 22.62 -3.20 12.18
C ASN A 20 21.08 -3.21 12.11
N ARG A 21 20.45 -2.11 12.51
CA ARG A 21 18.99 -1.96 12.42
C ARG A 21 18.48 -2.02 10.98
N ALA A 22 19.17 -1.43 10.03
CA ALA A 22 18.80 -1.51 8.61
C ALA A 22 18.89 -2.94 8.07
N VAL A 23 19.87 -3.72 8.49
CA VAL A 23 20.00 -5.14 8.13
C VAL A 23 18.84 -5.95 8.71
N GLU A 24 18.47 -5.72 9.97
CA GLU A 24 17.30 -6.36 10.60
C GLU A 24 16.01 -6.05 9.85
N LEU A 25 15.78 -4.78 9.51
CA LEU A 25 14.62 -4.34 8.73
C LEU A 25 14.55 -5.03 7.36
N LEU A 26 15.68 -5.17 6.65
CA LEU A 26 15.71 -5.89 5.40
C LEU A 26 15.35 -7.38 5.56
N LYS A 27 15.79 -8.03 6.65
CA LYS A 27 15.40 -9.40 6.98
C LYS A 27 13.90 -9.49 7.29
N GLU A 28 13.38 -8.56 8.07
CA GLU A 28 11.96 -8.47 8.45
C GLU A 28 11.03 -8.35 7.23
N VAL A 29 11.41 -7.54 6.23
CA VAL A 29 10.67 -7.42 4.98
C VAL A 29 10.97 -8.55 3.97
N GLY A 30 11.72 -9.58 4.38
CA GLY A 30 11.97 -10.77 3.57
C GLY A 30 12.98 -10.56 2.44
N ILE A 31 13.99 -9.74 2.65
CA ILE A 31 15.15 -9.61 1.74
C ILE A 31 16.23 -10.60 2.17
N GLU A 32 16.50 -11.59 1.33
CA GLU A 32 17.61 -12.54 1.52
C GLU A 32 18.96 -11.84 1.37
N ASP A 33 19.99 -12.38 2.04
CA ASP A 33 21.35 -11.82 2.04
C ASP A 33 21.39 -10.31 2.41
N ALA A 34 20.60 -9.90 3.41
CA ALA A 34 20.38 -8.51 3.75
C ALA A 34 21.67 -7.67 3.85
N GLU A 35 22.72 -8.19 4.48
CA GLU A 35 24.02 -7.49 4.62
C GLU A 35 24.69 -7.21 3.25
N LYS A 36 24.61 -8.19 2.34
CA LYS A 36 25.14 -8.03 0.98
C LYS A 36 24.27 -7.02 0.21
N ARG A 37 22.95 -7.09 0.36
CA ARG A 37 21.99 -6.20 -0.31
C ARG A 37 22.07 -4.75 0.17
N MET A 38 22.52 -4.48 1.39
CA MET A 38 22.82 -3.12 1.87
C MET A 38 23.83 -2.34 1.02
N LYS A 39 24.64 -3.02 0.24
CA LYS A 39 25.64 -2.43 -0.67
C LYS A 39 25.11 -2.21 -2.09
N ASN A 40 23.94 -2.78 -2.40
CA ASN A 40 23.35 -2.69 -3.74
C ASN A 40 22.74 -1.31 -4.00
N TYR A 41 22.72 -0.94 -5.29
CA TYR A 41 21.97 0.20 -5.80
C TYR A 41 20.54 -0.22 -6.19
N PRO A 42 19.58 0.73 -6.23
CA PRO A 42 18.18 0.40 -6.58
C PRO A 42 18.01 -0.32 -7.93
N HIS A 43 18.82 0.00 -8.94
CA HIS A 43 18.76 -0.64 -10.25
C HIS A 43 19.23 -2.11 -10.25
N GLN A 44 19.91 -2.56 -9.19
CA GLN A 44 20.36 -3.94 -8.99
C GLN A 44 19.30 -4.81 -8.27
N LEU A 45 18.15 -4.24 -7.94
CA LEU A 45 17.05 -4.89 -7.22
C LEU A 45 15.85 -5.05 -8.16
N SER A 46 15.13 -6.18 -8.06
CA SER A 46 13.85 -6.36 -8.73
C SER A 46 12.79 -5.37 -8.23
N GLY A 47 11.68 -5.20 -8.97
CA GLY A 47 10.57 -4.33 -8.57
C GLY A 47 10.06 -4.64 -7.15
N GLY A 48 9.77 -5.93 -6.88
CA GLY A 48 9.31 -6.37 -5.56
C GLY A 48 10.36 -6.18 -4.45
N MET A 49 11.66 -6.35 -4.75
CA MET A 49 12.72 -6.05 -3.79
C MET A 49 12.81 -4.56 -3.49
N ARG A 50 12.69 -3.70 -4.50
CA ARG A 50 12.66 -2.24 -4.31
C ARG A 50 11.50 -1.83 -3.41
N GLN A 51 10.30 -2.39 -3.65
CA GLN A 51 9.13 -2.11 -2.81
C GLN A 51 9.33 -2.53 -1.36
N ARG A 52 9.92 -3.72 -1.11
CA ARG A 52 10.29 -4.17 0.24
C ARG A 52 11.29 -3.23 0.91
N VAL A 53 12.27 -2.72 0.17
CA VAL A 53 13.22 -1.71 0.69
C VAL A 53 12.51 -0.40 1.04
N VAL A 54 11.53 0.06 0.23
CA VAL A 54 10.73 1.25 0.54
C VAL A 54 9.94 1.05 1.84
N ILE A 55 9.33 -0.13 2.04
CA ILE A 55 8.65 -0.48 3.30
C ILE A 55 9.65 -0.46 4.47
N ALA A 56 10.85 -1.05 4.30
CA ALA A 56 11.88 -1.02 5.34
C ALA A 56 12.33 0.41 5.69
N ILE A 57 12.41 1.31 4.72
CA ILE A 57 12.70 2.74 4.95
C ILE A 57 11.59 3.39 5.79
N ALA A 58 10.32 3.16 5.42
CA ALA A 58 9.18 3.71 6.14
C ALA A 58 9.13 3.22 7.60
N LEU A 59 9.50 1.96 7.84
CA LEU A 59 9.53 1.35 9.17
C LEU A 59 10.75 1.69 10.03
N ALA A 60 11.78 2.34 9.44
CA ALA A 60 13.08 2.53 10.09
C ALA A 60 13.00 3.37 11.37
N CYS A 61 12.05 4.30 11.43
CA CYS A 61 11.84 5.20 12.57
C CYS A 61 10.72 4.75 13.52
N ASN A 62 10.29 3.48 13.45
CA ASN A 62 9.21 2.90 14.27
C ASN A 62 7.95 3.79 14.28
N PRO A 63 7.30 3.99 13.14
CA PRO A 63 6.12 4.84 13.05
C PRO A 63 4.91 4.18 13.72
N ASP A 64 3.98 5.00 14.25
CA ASP A 64 2.66 4.56 14.71
C ASP A 64 1.65 4.45 13.56
N LEU A 65 1.93 5.13 12.44
CA LEU A 65 1.10 5.19 11.25
C LEU A 65 1.95 4.97 10.00
N LEU A 66 1.55 4.02 9.15
CA LEU A 66 2.12 3.77 7.84
C LEU A 66 1.13 4.22 6.76
N ILE A 67 1.58 5.09 5.85
CA ILE A 67 0.78 5.50 4.68
C ILE A 67 1.33 4.77 3.45
N CYS A 68 0.48 3.98 2.81
CA CYS A 68 0.77 3.20 1.62
C CYS A 68 0.04 3.82 0.42
N ASP A 69 0.74 4.65 -0.33
CA ASP A 69 0.21 5.28 -1.54
C ASP A 69 0.55 4.42 -2.75
N GLU A 70 -0.47 3.79 -3.34
CA GLU A 70 -0.37 2.85 -4.46
C GLU A 70 0.75 1.80 -4.27
N PRO A 71 0.78 1.04 -3.15
CA PRO A 71 1.94 0.25 -2.75
C PRO A 71 2.23 -0.93 -3.68
N THR A 72 1.33 -1.26 -4.59
CA THR A 72 1.43 -2.40 -5.49
C THR A 72 1.41 -2.03 -6.97
N THR A 73 1.35 -0.73 -7.30
CA THR A 73 1.38 -0.25 -8.68
C THR A 73 2.64 -0.68 -9.41
N ALA A 74 2.49 -1.12 -10.66
CA ALA A 74 3.55 -1.66 -11.52
C ALA A 74 4.22 -2.96 -11.03
N LEU A 75 3.56 -3.72 -10.16
CA LEU A 75 3.98 -5.06 -9.75
C LEU A 75 3.06 -6.12 -10.40
N ASP A 76 3.63 -7.29 -10.70
CA ASP A 76 2.81 -8.44 -11.09
C ASP A 76 1.93 -8.93 -9.93
N VAL A 77 0.81 -9.60 -10.27
CA VAL A 77 -0.23 -10.01 -9.30
C VAL A 77 0.34 -10.87 -8.16
N THR A 78 1.33 -11.72 -8.45
CA THR A 78 1.95 -12.58 -7.44
C THR A 78 2.78 -11.77 -6.45
N ILE A 79 3.56 -10.80 -6.93
CA ILE A 79 4.36 -9.92 -6.08
C ILE A 79 3.44 -8.95 -5.31
N GLN A 80 2.38 -8.44 -5.96
CA GLN A 80 1.36 -7.62 -5.31
C GLN A 80 0.78 -8.31 -4.06
N ALA A 81 0.33 -9.56 -4.19
CA ALA A 81 -0.19 -10.35 -3.08
C ALA A 81 0.84 -10.45 -1.92
N LYS A 82 2.09 -10.75 -2.25
CA LYS A 82 3.18 -10.86 -1.25
C LYS A 82 3.48 -9.53 -0.53
N ILE A 83 3.36 -8.39 -1.22
CA ILE A 83 3.55 -7.06 -0.59
C ILE A 83 2.39 -6.75 0.36
N ILE A 84 1.14 -7.06 -0.04
CA ILE A 84 -0.03 -6.88 0.82
C ILE A 84 0.08 -7.74 2.08
N GLU A 85 0.44 -9.02 1.94
CA GLU A 85 0.67 -9.91 3.08
C GLU A 85 1.78 -9.40 4.01
N LEU A 86 2.88 -8.88 3.44
CA LEU A 86 3.95 -8.27 4.22
C LEU A 86 3.47 -7.09 5.05
N ILE A 87 2.70 -6.16 4.45
CA ILE A 87 2.18 -4.99 5.16
C ILE A 87 1.23 -5.43 6.28
N LYS A 88 0.33 -6.39 6.04
CA LYS A 88 -0.55 -6.97 7.07
C LYS A 88 0.23 -7.61 8.22
N LYS A 89 1.26 -8.37 7.90
CA LYS A 89 2.15 -8.98 8.89
C LYS A 89 2.79 -7.91 9.77
N VAL A 90 3.41 -6.90 9.17
CA VAL A 90 4.06 -5.79 9.87
C VAL A 90 3.07 -5.01 10.74
N GLN A 91 1.86 -4.72 10.20
CA GLN A 91 0.78 -4.06 10.94
C GLN A 91 0.46 -4.83 12.22
N LYS A 92 0.25 -6.14 12.11
CA LYS A 92 -0.09 -7.00 13.26
C LYS A 92 1.06 -7.13 14.27
N GLU A 93 2.29 -7.36 13.79
CA GLU A 93 3.45 -7.58 14.64
C GLU A 93 3.89 -6.32 15.39
N ARG A 94 3.73 -5.14 14.78
CA ARG A 94 4.13 -3.85 15.36
C ARG A 94 2.98 -3.07 16.00
N GLY A 95 1.72 -3.49 15.81
CA GLY A 95 0.54 -2.78 16.32
C GLY A 95 0.34 -1.39 15.72
N ILE A 96 0.81 -1.15 14.48
CA ILE A 96 0.71 0.14 13.80
C ILE A 96 -0.61 0.27 13.03
N SER A 97 -1.05 1.51 12.83
CA SER A 97 -2.16 1.82 11.92
C SER A 97 -1.65 1.92 10.48
N VAL A 98 -2.50 1.55 9.51
CA VAL A 98 -2.15 1.64 8.09
C VAL A 98 -3.24 2.38 7.32
N ILE A 99 -2.84 3.36 6.52
CA ILE A 99 -3.71 4.00 5.51
C ILE A 99 -3.29 3.48 4.14
N TYR A 100 -4.22 2.83 3.44
CA TYR A 100 -4.05 2.46 2.03
C TYR A 100 -4.70 3.50 1.13
N ILE A 101 -3.95 4.01 0.16
CA ILE A 101 -4.47 4.83 -0.94
C ILE A 101 -4.33 3.96 -2.19
N THR A 102 -5.44 3.57 -2.79
CA THR A 102 -5.46 2.69 -3.96
C THR A 102 -6.76 2.81 -4.74
N HIS A 103 -6.70 2.50 -6.02
CA HIS A 103 -7.87 2.35 -6.89
C HIS A 103 -8.30 0.88 -7.05
N ASP A 104 -7.55 -0.06 -6.48
CA ASP A 104 -7.84 -1.50 -6.56
C ASP A 104 -8.81 -1.93 -5.45
N LEU A 105 -10.09 -2.06 -5.80
CA LEU A 105 -11.14 -2.48 -4.88
C LEU A 105 -10.92 -3.90 -4.34
N GLY A 106 -10.26 -4.78 -5.11
CA GLY A 106 -9.90 -6.12 -4.66
C GLY A 106 -8.85 -6.10 -3.53
N VAL A 107 -7.95 -5.11 -3.55
CA VAL A 107 -7.02 -4.86 -2.44
C VAL A 107 -7.80 -4.32 -1.24
N VAL A 108 -8.65 -3.31 -1.44
CA VAL A 108 -9.45 -2.70 -0.36
C VAL A 108 -10.26 -3.77 0.38
N ALA A 109 -10.99 -4.63 -0.33
CA ALA A 109 -11.78 -5.71 0.25
C ALA A 109 -10.97 -6.68 1.13
N LYS A 110 -9.66 -6.83 0.84
CA LYS A 110 -8.78 -7.75 1.57
C LYS A 110 -8.11 -7.15 2.80
N VAL A 111 -7.90 -5.83 2.82
CA VAL A 111 -7.03 -5.20 3.82
C VAL A 111 -7.72 -4.17 4.70
N ALA A 112 -8.80 -3.54 4.23
CA ALA A 112 -9.41 -2.42 4.92
C ALA A 112 -10.44 -2.87 5.95
N ASP A 113 -10.41 -2.26 7.13
CA ASP A 113 -11.48 -2.34 8.13
C ASP A 113 -12.52 -1.24 7.87
N PHE A 114 -12.05 -0.08 7.41
CA PHE A 114 -12.85 1.11 7.15
C PHE A 114 -12.43 1.77 5.84
N VAL A 115 -13.38 2.22 5.04
CA VAL A 115 -13.17 2.75 3.70
C VAL A 115 -13.69 4.17 3.59
N ASN A 116 -12.90 5.05 2.98
CA ASN A 116 -13.31 6.36 2.54
C ASN A 116 -13.27 6.40 1.00
N VAL A 117 -14.42 6.55 0.37
CA VAL A 117 -14.53 6.72 -1.08
C VAL A 117 -14.35 8.19 -1.42
N MET A 118 -13.37 8.49 -2.28
CA MET A 118 -13.06 9.85 -2.69
C MET A 118 -13.46 10.08 -4.16
N TYR A 119 -14.07 11.23 -4.41
CA TYR A 119 -14.35 11.72 -5.75
C TYR A 119 -14.13 13.23 -5.80
N ALA A 120 -13.46 13.71 -6.84
CA ALA A 120 -13.18 15.15 -7.04
C ALA A 120 -12.58 15.84 -5.79
N GLY A 121 -11.63 15.17 -5.10
CA GLY A 121 -10.96 15.72 -3.92
C GLY A 121 -11.80 15.73 -2.63
N LYS A 122 -13.01 15.15 -2.65
CA LYS A 122 -13.90 15.08 -1.48
C LYS A 122 -14.21 13.63 -1.12
N ILE A 123 -14.37 13.35 0.17
CA ILE A 123 -14.94 12.09 0.63
C ILE A 123 -16.44 12.15 0.37
N VAL A 124 -16.93 11.26 -0.49
CA VAL A 124 -18.35 11.19 -0.89
C VAL A 124 -19.10 10.11 -0.12
N GLU A 125 -18.39 9.09 0.35
CA GLU A 125 -18.95 8.04 1.18
C GLU A 125 -17.89 7.48 2.12
N ARG A 126 -18.30 6.99 3.30
CA ARG A 126 -17.43 6.33 4.26
C ARG A 126 -18.20 5.29 5.05
N GLY A 127 -17.55 4.20 5.38
CA GLY A 127 -18.16 3.12 6.18
C GLY A 127 -17.17 1.99 6.42
N THR A 128 -17.60 0.97 7.12
CA THR A 128 -16.88 -0.30 7.19
C THR A 128 -16.78 -0.92 5.81
N THR A 129 -15.84 -1.84 5.63
CA THR A 129 -15.69 -2.55 4.35
C THR A 129 -17.00 -3.23 3.93
N ASP A 130 -17.70 -3.87 4.86
CA ASP A 130 -18.97 -4.52 4.58
C ASP A 130 -20.06 -3.53 4.14
N GLU A 131 -20.19 -2.37 4.80
CA GLU A 131 -21.16 -1.35 4.40
C GLU A 131 -20.89 -0.83 2.99
N ILE A 132 -19.61 -0.54 2.67
CA ILE A 132 -19.25 -0.01 1.34
C ILE A 132 -19.45 -1.05 0.23
N PHE A 133 -19.13 -2.32 0.47
CA PHE A 133 -19.21 -3.36 -0.56
C PHE A 133 -20.60 -3.96 -0.72
N TYR A 134 -21.42 -4.03 0.34
CA TYR A 134 -22.72 -4.70 0.30
C TYR A 134 -23.93 -3.77 0.43
N ASP A 135 -23.76 -2.53 0.94
CA ASP A 135 -24.83 -1.52 1.05
C ASP A 135 -24.34 -0.11 0.67
N PRO A 136 -23.72 0.05 -0.52
CA PRO A 136 -23.24 1.36 -0.98
C PRO A 136 -24.43 2.32 -1.17
N ARG A 137 -24.29 3.57 -0.71
CA ARG A 137 -25.37 4.56 -0.72
C ARG A 137 -25.13 5.71 -1.69
N HIS A 138 -23.86 5.99 -1.99
CA HIS A 138 -23.52 7.05 -2.92
C HIS A 138 -23.49 6.51 -4.36
N PRO A 139 -24.11 7.21 -5.36
CA PRO A 139 -24.14 6.75 -6.75
C PRO A 139 -22.77 6.47 -7.36
N TYR A 140 -21.76 7.25 -6.97
CA TYR A 140 -20.39 7.03 -7.45
C TYR A 140 -19.80 5.72 -6.92
N THR A 141 -20.00 5.40 -5.64
CA THR A 141 -19.55 4.12 -5.03
C THR A 141 -20.23 2.95 -5.70
N TRP A 142 -21.53 3.08 -5.95
CA TRP A 142 -22.29 2.06 -6.65
C TRP A 142 -21.76 1.83 -8.07
N GLY A 143 -21.47 2.91 -8.80
CA GLY A 143 -20.86 2.84 -10.13
C GLY A 143 -19.48 2.18 -10.11
N LEU A 144 -18.63 2.51 -9.11
CA LEU A 144 -17.31 1.90 -8.95
C LEU A 144 -17.42 0.38 -8.75
N LEU A 145 -18.29 -0.06 -7.86
CA LEU A 145 -18.48 -1.49 -7.57
C LEU A 145 -19.07 -2.23 -8.79
N SER A 146 -20.03 -1.61 -9.49
CA SER A 146 -20.64 -2.18 -10.69
C SER A 146 -19.68 -2.26 -11.89
N SER A 147 -18.57 -1.51 -11.87
CA SER A 147 -17.53 -1.58 -12.90
C SER A 147 -16.48 -2.69 -12.65
N MET A 148 -16.56 -3.39 -11.52
CA MET A 148 -15.69 -4.53 -11.25
C MET A 148 -16.10 -5.72 -12.13
N PRO A 149 -15.13 -6.44 -12.72
CA PRO A 149 -15.41 -7.68 -13.43
C PRO A 149 -16.01 -8.71 -12.45
N ASP A 150 -17.24 -9.13 -12.70
CA ASP A 150 -17.79 -10.29 -12.01
C ASP A 150 -17.38 -11.56 -12.77
N LEU A 151 -16.58 -12.41 -12.12
CA LEU A 151 -16.11 -13.66 -12.72
C LEU A 151 -17.25 -14.69 -12.92
N ASN A 152 -18.46 -14.42 -12.42
CA ASN A 152 -19.61 -15.31 -12.51
C ASN A 152 -20.68 -14.87 -13.51
N THR A 153 -20.52 -13.74 -14.15
CA THR A 153 -21.47 -13.26 -15.18
C THR A 153 -20.87 -13.35 -16.57
N ASP A 154 -21.62 -13.96 -17.52
CA ASP A 154 -21.32 -13.99 -18.94
C ASP A 154 -21.57 -12.64 -19.66
N ASP A 155 -21.76 -11.55 -18.90
CA ASP A 155 -21.96 -10.22 -19.47
C ASP A 155 -20.62 -9.68 -20.03
N GLU A 156 -20.51 -9.67 -21.34
CA GLU A 156 -19.34 -9.17 -22.08
C GLU A 156 -19.12 -7.65 -21.92
N ARG A 157 -19.99 -6.91 -21.23
CA ARG A 157 -19.89 -5.47 -21.06
C ARG A 157 -19.80 -5.06 -19.60
N LEU A 158 -18.64 -4.51 -19.23
CA LEU A 158 -18.48 -3.85 -17.94
C LEU A 158 -19.34 -2.58 -17.91
N TYR A 159 -20.02 -2.35 -16.78
CA TYR A 159 -20.73 -1.09 -16.55
C TYR A 159 -19.70 0.05 -16.47
N THR A 160 -19.89 1.08 -17.30
CA THR A 160 -19.04 2.27 -17.27
C THR A 160 -19.80 3.43 -16.61
N ILE A 161 -19.14 4.12 -15.70
CA ILE A 161 -19.69 5.33 -15.08
C ILE A 161 -19.78 6.41 -16.16
N PRO A 162 -20.99 6.92 -16.50
CA PRO A 162 -21.13 7.92 -17.54
C PRO A 162 -20.56 9.27 -17.11
N GLY A 163 -19.99 10.02 -18.06
CA GLY A 163 -19.48 11.36 -17.85
C GLY A 163 -17.95 11.44 -17.93
N SER A 164 -17.43 12.64 -17.73
CA SER A 164 -15.99 12.91 -17.65
C SER A 164 -15.60 13.30 -16.23
N PRO A 165 -14.37 13.00 -15.79
CA PRO A 165 -13.86 13.49 -14.51
C PRO A 165 -13.98 15.02 -14.45
N PRO A 166 -14.36 15.60 -13.30
CA PRO A 166 -14.49 17.04 -13.16
C PRO A 166 -13.13 17.73 -13.28
N ASN A 167 -13.12 18.93 -13.86
CA ASN A 167 -11.95 19.78 -13.84
C ASN A 167 -11.78 20.35 -12.42
N LEU A 168 -10.71 20.00 -11.73
CA LEU A 168 -10.42 20.43 -10.35
C LEU A 168 -9.77 21.81 -10.27
N LEU A 169 -9.54 22.49 -11.39
CA LEU A 169 -8.91 23.81 -11.47
C LEU A 169 -9.92 24.98 -11.38
N HIS A 170 -11.21 24.70 -11.22
CA HIS A 170 -12.28 25.72 -11.10
C HIS A 170 -13.19 25.44 -9.91
#